data_2e6d1067fc0536b0e6fe478e1e856d1b
#
_entry.id   2e6d1067fc0536b0e6fe478e1e856d1b
#
_cell.length_a   1.000
_cell.length_b   1.000
_cell.length_c   1.000
_cell.angle_alpha   90.00
_cell.angle_beta   90.00
_cell.angle_gamma   90.00
#
_symmetry.space_group_name_H-M   'P 1'
#
loop_
_entity.id
_entity.type
_entity.pdbx_description
1 polymer ?
#
loop_
_entity_poly.entity_id
_entity_poly.type
_entity_poly.pdbx_seq_one_letter_code
_entity_poly.pdbx_strand_id
1 'polypeptide(L)'
;MKKILLIITLSLLTSSNSFAERLNWFFSKWLSENGHHQYLNEQGSNNLNIKINNKALSATNIAYHSNPNRDTLIYYLWKYSYRDRSQHLKEFKPTNSSYDFKFNLIEDKYVKKQMKTKGILSYLYYQDGQVLIDEFSPKEQLGEFLNNETKFYSMSMGKSVTSYLVGHAICEGYIDGVDARVNDWPIIKDSLYHDQKLINFLNMNTGDQKYIDEFKDGTSKLGPYEDEDIATTMRFHFNNQNTKKSREIYNYNGFVTQLILNYMKFKIGEDYDKFYSKVFNDKIKIKNSIRYGYTSLNESWGNGHPNIMATRFDYLRIAKAIMDDNQNDTCVG
;
A
#
# COMPACT_ATOMS: atom_id res chain seq x y z
N MET A 1 -20.55 -27.64 -33.60
CA MET A 1 -19.78 -27.91 -32.38
C MET A 1 -18.27 -27.76 -32.54
N LYS A 2 -17.63 -28.23 -33.62
CA LYS A 2 -16.15 -28.10 -33.79
C LYS A 2 -15.60 -26.66 -33.87
N LYS A 3 -16.38 -25.71 -34.44
CA LYS A 3 -15.93 -24.28 -34.53
C LYS A 3 -15.97 -23.53 -33.22
N ILE A 4 -16.86 -23.88 -32.30
CA ILE A 4 -16.93 -23.25 -30.97
C ILE A 4 -15.78 -23.71 -30.09
N LEU A 5 -15.36 -24.97 -30.21
CA LEU A 5 -14.22 -25.52 -29.48
C LEU A 5 -12.89 -24.86 -29.91
N LEU A 6 -12.77 -24.52 -31.21
CA LEU A 6 -11.57 -23.83 -31.72
C LEU A 6 -11.45 -22.38 -31.22
N ILE A 7 -12.56 -21.67 -31.07
CA ILE A 7 -12.59 -20.31 -30.55
C ILE A 7 -12.25 -20.30 -29.05
N ILE A 8 -12.75 -21.26 -28.29
CA ILE A 8 -12.43 -21.36 -26.84
C ILE A 8 -10.97 -21.75 -26.62
N THR A 9 -10.41 -22.65 -27.42
CA THR A 9 -8.98 -23.00 -27.34
C THR A 9 -8.09 -21.87 -27.80
N LEU A 10 -8.47 -21.08 -28.79
CA LEU A 10 -7.69 -19.91 -29.24
C LEU A 10 -7.75 -18.79 -28.22
N SER A 11 -8.89 -18.56 -27.57
CA SER A 11 -9.00 -17.55 -26.50
C SER A 11 -8.24 -17.94 -25.24
N LEU A 12 -8.13 -19.22 -24.91
CA LEU A 12 -7.30 -19.70 -23.80
C LEU A 12 -5.81 -19.61 -24.10
N LEU A 13 -5.39 -19.81 -25.35
CA LEU A 13 -3.99 -19.66 -25.77
C LEU A 13 -3.56 -18.18 -25.81
N THR A 14 -4.44 -17.29 -26.27
CA THR A 14 -4.17 -15.84 -26.26
C THR A 14 -4.17 -15.26 -24.84
N SER A 15 -4.98 -15.79 -23.92
CA SER A 15 -4.99 -15.35 -22.53
C SER A 15 -3.70 -15.74 -21.77
N SER A 16 -3.11 -16.90 -22.06
CA SER A 16 -1.86 -17.34 -21.43
C SER A 16 -0.65 -16.53 -21.89
N ASN A 17 -0.56 -16.20 -23.18
CA ASN A 17 0.51 -15.37 -23.72
C ASN A 17 0.40 -13.93 -23.20
N SER A 18 -0.80 -13.36 -23.18
CA SER A 18 -1.00 -12.00 -22.63
C SER A 18 -0.64 -11.90 -21.15
N PHE A 19 -0.80 -12.99 -20.41
CA PHE A 19 -0.46 -13.02 -18.99
C PHE A 19 1.07 -13.05 -18.73
N ALA A 20 1.79 -13.86 -19.50
CA ALA A 20 3.27 -13.90 -19.40
C ALA A 20 3.91 -12.59 -19.88
N GLU A 21 3.38 -11.99 -20.95
CA GLU A 21 3.81 -10.66 -21.41
C GLU A 21 3.56 -9.57 -20.37
N ARG A 22 2.42 -9.59 -19.71
CA ARG A 22 2.09 -8.67 -18.63
C ARG A 22 3.02 -8.83 -17.42
N LEU A 23 3.32 -10.05 -17.02
CA LEU A 23 4.27 -10.33 -15.94
C LEU A 23 5.65 -9.73 -16.24
N ASN A 24 6.15 -9.96 -17.45
CA ASN A 24 7.42 -9.41 -17.89
C ASN A 24 7.41 -7.87 -17.88
N TRP A 25 6.32 -7.26 -18.34
CA TRP A 25 6.19 -5.80 -18.34
C TRP A 25 6.21 -5.19 -16.94
N PHE A 26 5.52 -5.79 -15.97
CA PHE A 26 5.51 -5.27 -14.60
C PHE A 26 6.82 -5.43 -13.88
N PHE A 27 7.48 -6.55 -14.05
CA PHE A 27 8.79 -6.75 -13.47
C PHE A 27 9.80 -5.80 -14.12
N SER A 28 9.72 -5.57 -15.42
CA SER A 28 10.53 -4.58 -16.14
C SER A 28 10.29 -3.17 -15.62
N LYS A 29 9.03 -2.80 -15.38
CA LYS A 29 8.68 -1.51 -14.77
C LYS A 29 9.27 -1.38 -13.37
N TRP A 30 9.15 -2.41 -12.53
CA TRP A 30 9.74 -2.42 -11.19
C TRP A 30 11.27 -2.28 -11.24
N LEU A 31 11.93 -3.01 -12.12
CA LEU A 31 13.37 -2.91 -12.35
C LEU A 31 13.77 -1.48 -12.75
N SER A 32 13.06 -0.89 -13.70
CA SER A 32 13.30 0.48 -14.15
C SER A 32 13.11 1.51 -13.04
N GLU A 33 12.02 1.42 -12.28
CA GLU A 33 11.71 2.36 -11.20
C GLU A 33 12.70 2.29 -10.03
N ASN A 34 13.38 1.15 -9.87
CA ASN A 34 14.40 0.97 -8.84
C ASN A 34 15.84 1.06 -9.38
N GLY A 35 16.04 1.58 -10.58
CA GLY A 35 17.38 1.86 -11.14
C GLY A 35 18.10 0.64 -11.69
N HIS A 36 17.42 -0.48 -11.88
CA HIS A 36 18.01 -1.72 -12.38
C HIS A 36 17.96 -1.84 -13.91
N HIS A 37 18.28 -0.75 -14.62
CA HIS A 37 18.22 -0.67 -16.09
C HIS A 37 19.11 -1.70 -16.79
N GLN A 38 20.20 -2.15 -16.17
CA GLN A 38 21.09 -3.18 -16.70
C GLN A 38 20.42 -4.53 -16.95
N TYR A 39 19.27 -4.77 -16.33
CA TYR A 39 18.48 -5.99 -16.54
C TYR A 39 17.36 -5.82 -17.57
N LEU A 40 17.27 -4.66 -18.18
CA LEU A 40 16.31 -4.35 -19.24
C LEU A 40 17.00 -4.42 -20.61
N ASN A 41 16.28 -4.88 -21.62
CA ASN A 41 16.73 -4.77 -23.01
C ASN A 41 16.39 -3.37 -23.57
N GLU A 42 16.77 -3.09 -24.80
CA GLU A 42 16.51 -1.82 -25.48
C GLU A 42 15.02 -1.47 -25.58
N GLN A 43 14.14 -2.47 -25.60
CA GLN A 43 12.67 -2.29 -25.59
C GLN A 43 12.08 -2.14 -24.19
N GLY A 44 12.93 -2.10 -23.14
CA GLY A 44 12.49 -2.01 -21.76
C GLY A 44 11.91 -3.32 -21.18
N SER A 45 12.05 -4.44 -21.89
CA SER A 45 11.70 -5.76 -21.38
C SER A 45 12.84 -6.33 -20.55
N ASN A 46 12.54 -7.16 -19.54
CA ASN A 46 13.59 -7.74 -18.72
C ASN A 46 14.39 -8.81 -19.46
N ASN A 47 15.71 -8.84 -19.19
CA ASN A 47 16.63 -9.82 -19.76
C ASN A 47 16.63 -11.15 -18.98
N LEU A 48 15.85 -11.25 -17.92
CA LEU A 48 15.76 -12.44 -17.11
C LEU A 48 14.88 -13.47 -17.81
N ASN A 49 15.42 -14.66 -18.03
CA ASN A 49 14.69 -15.79 -18.61
C ASN A 49 13.79 -16.41 -17.52
N ILE A 50 12.70 -15.71 -17.16
CA ILE A 50 11.77 -16.14 -16.13
C ILE A 50 10.87 -17.22 -16.72
N LYS A 51 11.22 -18.47 -16.48
CA LYS A 51 10.34 -19.60 -16.78
C LYS A 51 9.33 -19.74 -15.64
N ILE A 52 8.19 -19.10 -15.79
CA ILE A 52 7.08 -19.31 -14.86
C ILE A 52 6.34 -20.54 -15.31
N ASN A 53 6.37 -21.58 -14.51
CA ASN A 53 5.55 -22.76 -14.73
C ASN A 53 4.08 -22.37 -14.57
N ASN A 54 3.25 -22.56 -15.59
CA ASN A 54 1.82 -22.23 -15.57
C ASN A 54 1.07 -22.80 -14.36
N LYS A 55 1.52 -23.90 -13.78
CA LYS A 55 0.99 -24.48 -12.54
C LYS A 55 1.34 -23.67 -11.29
N ALA A 56 2.43 -22.91 -11.32
CA ALA A 56 2.88 -22.08 -10.20
C ALA A 56 2.15 -20.73 -10.12
N LEU A 57 1.37 -20.36 -11.12
CA LEU A 57 0.67 -19.08 -11.20
C LEU A 57 -0.70 -19.06 -10.48
N SER A 58 -1.15 -20.18 -9.90
CA SER A 58 -2.34 -20.15 -9.07
C SER A 58 -1.98 -19.55 -7.71
N ALA A 59 -2.75 -18.55 -7.27
CA ALA A 59 -2.57 -17.90 -5.97
C ALA A 59 -2.55 -18.90 -4.79
N THR A 60 -3.22 -20.03 -4.93
CA THR A 60 -3.28 -21.11 -3.94
C THR A 60 -1.97 -21.90 -3.83
N ASN A 61 -1.22 -22.06 -4.91
CA ASN A 61 0.00 -22.88 -4.91
C ASN A 61 1.22 -22.09 -4.46
N ILE A 62 1.21 -20.76 -4.58
CA ILE A 62 2.36 -19.90 -4.28
C ILE A 62 2.25 -19.32 -2.88
N ALA A 63 1.04 -18.99 -2.42
CA ALA A 63 0.82 -18.33 -1.12
C ALA A 63 1.36 -19.13 0.09
N TYR A 64 1.50 -20.45 -0.05
CA TYR A 64 1.90 -21.35 1.04
C TYR A 64 3.21 -22.09 0.78
N HIS A 65 4.04 -21.57 -0.15
CA HIS A 65 5.31 -22.23 -0.43
C HIS A 65 6.25 -22.08 0.76
N SER A 66 6.55 -23.20 1.44
CA SER A 66 7.39 -23.23 2.64
C SER A 66 8.86 -22.83 2.34
N ASN A 67 9.30 -23.04 1.10
CA ASN A 67 10.63 -22.69 0.61
C ASN A 67 10.49 -21.86 -0.68
N PRO A 68 10.33 -20.53 -0.58
CA PRO A 68 10.24 -19.70 -1.75
C PRO A 68 11.55 -19.72 -2.53
N ASN A 69 11.45 -19.97 -3.82
CA ASN A 69 12.55 -19.83 -4.76
C ASN A 69 12.48 -18.48 -5.47
N ARG A 70 13.46 -18.18 -6.33
CA ARG A 70 13.52 -16.94 -7.09
C ARG A 70 12.26 -16.68 -7.91
N ASP A 71 11.73 -17.69 -8.61
CA ASP A 71 10.53 -17.53 -9.46
C ASP A 71 9.30 -17.18 -8.63
N THR A 72 9.15 -17.79 -7.45
CA THR A 72 8.09 -17.50 -6.50
C THR A 72 8.15 -16.06 -6.00
N LEU A 73 9.36 -15.58 -5.69
CA LEU A 73 9.57 -14.21 -5.21
C LEU A 73 9.30 -13.17 -6.31
N ILE A 74 9.70 -13.46 -7.55
CA ILE A 74 9.40 -12.62 -8.72
C ILE A 74 7.89 -12.56 -8.94
N TYR A 75 7.19 -13.69 -8.81
CA TYR A 75 5.72 -13.70 -8.90
C TYR A 75 5.07 -12.82 -7.83
N TYR A 76 5.56 -12.85 -6.60
CA TYR A 76 5.06 -11.97 -5.54
C TYR A 76 5.32 -10.50 -5.83
N LEU A 77 6.51 -10.14 -6.27
CA LEU A 77 6.80 -8.77 -6.70
C LEU A 77 5.85 -8.32 -7.80
N TRP A 78 5.63 -9.17 -8.81
CA TRP A 78 4.67 -8.90 -9.86
C TRP A 78 3.25 -8.74 -9.33
N LYS A 79 2.76 -9.69 -8.53
CA LYS A 79 1.40 -9.66 -7.99
C LYS A 79 1.12 -8.38 -7.21
N TYR A 80 2.08 -7.89 -6.48
CA TYR A 80 1.96 -6.68 -5.70
C TYR A 80 2.14 -5.42 -6.55
N SER A 81 3.02 -5.43 -7.53
CA SER A 81 3.16 -4.33 -8.48
C SER A 81 1.95 -4.17 -9.40
N TYR A 82 1.28 -5.30 -9.70
CA TYR A 82 0.10 -5.31 -10.58
C TYR A 82 -1.08 -4.52 -10.02
N ARG A 83 -1.26 -4.48 -8.71
CA ARG A 83 -2.36 -3.76 -8.06
C ARG A 83 -2.26 -2.24 -8.20
N ASP A 84 -1.11 -1.76 -8.63
CA ASP A 84 -0.81 -0.33 -8.69
C ASP A 84 -0.98 0.29 -10.08
N ARG A 85 -1.57 -0.43 -11.03
CA ARG A 85 -1.67 0.03 -12.42
C ARG A 85 -2.40 1.33 -12.63
N SER A 86 -3.39 1.58 -11.79
CA SER A 86 -4.32 2.69 -11.93
C SER A 86 -3.99 3.85 -11.00
N GLN A 87 -2.97 3.71 -10.17
CA GLN A 87 -2.70 4.70 -9.15
C GLN A 87 -1.81 5.80 -9.69
N HIS A 88 -2.35 7.00 -9.75
CA HIS A 88 -1.55 8.19 -9.82
C HIS A 88 -0.82 8.34 -8.48
N LEU A 89 0.49 8.20 -8.51
CA LEU A 89 1.33 8.34 -7.33
C LEU A 89 1.75 9.80 -7.20
N LYS A 90 1.36 10.44 -6.11
CA LYS A 90 1.93 11.71 -5.73
C LYS A 90 3.24 11.50 -5.01
N GLU A 91 4.27 12.21 -5.44
CA GLU A 91 5.60 12.12 -4.86
C GLU A 91 5.84 13.28 -3.89
N PHE A 92 6.19 12.93 -2.65
CA PHE A 92 6.67 13.87 -1.64
C PHE A 92 8.18 13.73 -1.55
N LYS A 93 8.90 14.79 -1.93
CA LYS A 93 10.36 14.83 -1.93
C LYS A 93 10.88 15.31 -0.58
N PRO A 94 12.05 14.82 -0.13
CA PRO A 94 12.70 15.37 1.05
C PRO A 94 13.12 16.82 0.79
N THR A 95 12.80 17.70 1.72
CA THR A 95 13.15 19.14 1.67
C THR A 95 14.06 19.56 2.81
N ASN A 96 14.08 18.77 3.89
CA ASN A 96 14.83 19.03 5.11
C ASN A 96 15.91 17.97 5.34
N SER A 97 16.76 18.20 6.32
CA SER A 97 17.75 17.21 6.77
C SER A 97 17.05 15.95 7.27
N SER A 98 17.40 14.82 6.68
CA SER A 98 16.86 13.52 7.09
C SER A 98 17.36 13.13 8.48
N TYR A 99 16.60 12.25 9.14
CA TYR A 99 17.10 11.57 10.33
C TYR A 99 18.10 10.48 9.90
N ASP A 100 19.35 10.60 10.38
CA ASP A 100 20.40 9.61 10.12
C ASP A 100 20.49 8.62 11.28
N PHE A 101 20.39 7.32 10.96
CA PHE A 101 20.51 6.25 11.95
C PHE A 101 21.97 6.01 12.34
N LYS A 102 22.17 5.71 13.61
CA LYS A 102 23.42 5.11 14.08
C LYS A 102 23.37 3.61 13.88
N PHE A 103 24.51 3.00 13.62
CA PHE A 103 24.62 1.56 13.38
C PHE A 103 25.56 0.95 14.42
N ASN A 104 25.13 -0.18 15.00
CA ASN A 104 25.94 -1.03 15.86
C ASN A 104 25.60 -2.47 15.51
N LEU A 105 26.01 -2.90 14.31
CA LEU A 105 25.54 -4.14 13.68
C LEU A 105 26.05 -5.36 14.43
N ILE A 106 25.14 -6.27 14.70
CA ILE A 106 25.39 -7.59 15.27
C ILE A 106 25.02 -8.66 14.26
N GLU A 107 25.68 -9.81 14.33
CA GLU A 107 25.29 -10.97 13.55
C GLU A 107 24.25 -11.80 14.28
N ASP A 108 23.08 -12.01 13.65
CA ASP A 108 22.04 -12.89 14.13
C ASP A 108 21.85 -14.08 13.20
N LYS A 109 22.28 -15.25 13.67
CA LYS A 109 22.24 -16.51 12.90
C LYS A 109 20.80 -16.94 12.58
N TYR A 110 19.85 -16.65 13.48
CA TYR A 110 18.44 -16.94 13.24
C TYR A 110 17.88 -16.08 12.12
N VAL A 111 18.10 -14.76 12.18
CA VAL A 111 17.69 -13.84 11.11
C VAL A 111 18.29 -14.25 9.78
N LYS A 112 19.61 -14.50 9.72
CA LYS A 112 20.28 -14.97 8.50
C LYS A 112 19.66 -16.26 7.95
N LYS A 113 19.30 -17.20 8.82
CA LYS A 113 18.61 -18.42 8.42
C LYS A 113 17.22 -18.11 7.84
N GLN A 114 16.45 -17.23 8.50
CA GLN A 114 15.12 -16.84 8.00
C GLN A 114 15.22 -16.13 6.64
N MET A 115 16.18 -15.24 6.46
CA MET A 115 16.44 -14.57 5.18
C MET A 115 16.69 -15.55 4.03
N LYS A 116 17.41 -16.66 4.30
CA LYS A 116 17.69 -17.71 3.30
C LYS A 116 16.52 -18.64 3.01
N THR A 117 15.65 -18.88 3.98
CA THR A 117 14.62 -19.93 3.88
C THR A 117 13.21 -19.40 3.72
N LYS A 118 13.02 -18.08 3.87
CA LYS A 118 11.72 -17.41 3.75
C LYS A 118 11.79 -16.33 2.68
N GLY A 119 10.64 -15.89 2.18
CA GLY A 119 10.55 -14.83 1.20
C GLY A 119 10.75 -13.41 1.77
N ILE A 120 11.69 -13.23 2.68
CA ILE A 120 11.97 -11.94 3.30
C ILE A 120 12.91 -11.16 2.38
N LEU A 121 12.49 -9.99 1.93
CA LEU A 121 13.27 -9.14 1.02
C LEU A 121 14.28 -8.27 1.77
N SER A 122 13.90 -7.76 2.94
CA SER A 122 14.74 -6.92 3.78
C SER A 122 14.33 -7.07 5.24
N TYR A 123 15.28 -7.00 6.15
CA TYR A 123 15.06 -7.01 7.59
C TYR A 123 15.91 -5.93 8.24
N LEU A 124 15.28 -5.08 9.03
CA LEU A 124 15.92 -4.07 9.87
C LEU A 124 15.48 -4.30 11.32
N TYR A 125 16.42 -4.26 12.25
CA TYR A 125 16.12 -4.24 13.67
C TYR A 125 16.73 -2.99 14.30
N TYR A 126 15.89 -2.21 14.93
CA TYR A 126 16.26 -0.93 15.59
C TYR A 126 15.93 -1.01 17.06
N GLN A 127 16.90 -0.68 17.90
CA GLN A 127 16.76 -0.68 19.35
C GLN A 127 17.68 0.38 19.94
N ASP A 128 17.24 1.05 20.99
CA ASP A 128 18.02 2.02 21.79
C ASP A 128 18.76 3.06 20.94
N GLY A 129 18.08 3.58 19.91
CA GLY A 129 18.64 4.61 19.05
C GLY A 129 19.57 4.10 17.94
N GLN A 130 19.74 2.79 17.78
CA GLN A 130 20.67 2.18 16.83
C GLN A 130 20.05 1.10 15.98
N VAL A 131 20.51 0.96 14.74
CA VAL A 131 20.22 -0.19 13.89
C VAL A 131 21.20 -1.31 14.27
N LEU A 132 20.65 -2.42 14.77
CA LEU A 132 21.45 -3.57 15.20
C LEU A 132 21.49 -4.68 14.13
N ILE A 133 20.47 -4.81 13.29
CA ILE A 133 20.46 -5.76 12.18
C ILE A 133 20.05 -5.04 10.91
N ASP A 134 20.79 -5.27 9.85
CA ASP A 134 20.57 -4.70 8.52
C ASP A 134 20.87 -5.79 7.47
N GLU A 135 19.81 -6.50 7.06
CA GLU A 135 19.94 -7.62 6.14
C GLU A 135 19.04 -7.46 4.91
N PHE A 136 19.55 -7.91 3.79
CA PHE A 136 18.79 -8.10 2.55
C PHE A 136 18.62 -9.58 2.23
N SER A 137 17.64 -9.89 1.41
CA SER A 137 17.52 -11.19 0.77
C SER A 137 18.86 -11.62 0.17
N PRO A 138 19.24 -12.91 0.24
CA PRO A 138 20.44 -13.39 -0.41
C PRO A 138 20.44 -13.13 -1.92
N LYS A 139 21.63 -12.98 -2.51
CA LYS A 139 21.78 -12.75 -3.95
C LYS A 139 21.19 -13.87 -4.80
N GLU A 140 21.25 -15.11 -4.30
CA GLU A 140 20.70 -16.30 -4.94
C GLU A 140 19.15 -16.26 -5.05
N GLN A 141 18.52 -15.38 -4.28
CA GLN A 141 17.08 -15.11 -4.33
C GLN A 141 16.81 -13.79 -5.08
N LEU A 142 16.63 -12.69 -4.38
CA LEU A 142 16.37 -11.37 -4.97
C LEU A 142 17.34 -10.28 -4.51
N GLY A 143 18.33 -10.61 -3.67
CA GLY A 143 19.22 -9.60 -3.09
C GLY A 143 20.03 -8.80 -4.11
N GLU A 144 20.27 -9.36 -5.31
CA GLU A 144 20.94 -8.63 -6.39
C GLU A 144 20.12 -7.42 -6.91
N PHE A 145 18.79 -7.44 -6.72
CA PHE A 145 17.88 -6.36 -7.14
C PHE A 145 17.61 -5.35 -6.03
N LEU A 146 18.14 -5.57 -4.82
CA LEU A 146 17.78 -4.79 -3.63
C LEU A 146 18.96 -3.93 -3.16
N ASN A 147 18.66 -2.68 -2.84
CA ASN A 147 19.59 -1.75 -2.21
C ASN A 147 18.84 -0.79 -1.29
N ASN A 148 19.53 0.15 -0.68
CA ASN A 148 18.93 1.11 0.26
C ASN A 148 17.98 2.12 -0.39
N GLU A 149 18.00 2.24 -1.71
CA GLU A 149 17.12 3.12 -2.49
C GLU A 149 15.91 2.39 -3.07
N THR A 150 15.92 1.03 -2.98
CA THR A 150 14.79 0.22 -3.42
C THR A 150 13.52 0.60 -2.65
N LYS A 151 12.48 0.94 -3.39
CA LYS A 151 11.18 1.29 -2.81
C LYS A 151 10.28 0.06 -2.75
N PHE A 152 9.66 -0.13 -1.60
CA PHE A 152 8.72 -1.21 -1.32
C PHE A 152 7.33 -0.64 -1.10
N TYR A 153 6.31 -1.40 -1.48
CA TYR A 153 4.92 -1.08 -1.18
C TYR A 153 4.59 -1.36 0.29
N SER A 154 3.89 -0.43 0.92
CA SER A 154 3.45 -0.58 2.32
C SER A 154 2.40 -1.66 2.49
N MET A 155 1.63 -1.93 1.47
CA MET A 155 0.42 -2.72 1.60
C MET A 155 -0.42 -2.20 2.78
N SER A 156 -0.97 -3.08 3.61
CA SER A 156 -1.81 -2.70 4.75
C SER A 156 -1.09 -1.92 5.87
N MET A 157 0.24 -1.90 5.90
CA MET A 157 0.99 -1.02 6.79
C MET A 157 0.69 0.47 6.51
N GLY A 158 0.29 0.82 5.28
CA GLY A 158 -0.17 2.15 4.94
C GLY A 158 -1.37 2.64 5.75
N LYS A 159 -2.19 1.72 6.30
CA LYS A 159 -3.30 2.06 7.20
C LYS A 159 -2.80 2.64 8.52
N SER A 160 -1.71 2.11 9.06
CA SER A 160 -1.06 2.66 10.28
C SER A 160 -0.49 4.04 10.01
N VAL A 161 0.10 4.25 8.83
CA VAL A 161 0.58 5.58 8.43
C VAL A 161 -0.59 6.55 8.26
N THR A 162 -1.73 6.09 7.72
CA THR A 162 -2.95 6.90 7.65
C THR A 162 -3.43 7.32 9.04
N SER A 163 -3.44 6.42 10.01
CA SER A 163 -3.79 6.77 11.40
C SER A 163 -2.85 7.81 11.99
N TYR A 164 -1.56 7.70 11.73
CA TYR A 164 -0.56 8.69 12.16
C TYR A 164 -0.80 10.07 11.53
N LEU A 165 -1.13 10.11 10.24
CA LEU A 165 -1.51 11.35 9.55
C LEU A 165 -2.79 11.96 10.13
N VAL A 166 -3.78 11.15 10.51
CA VAL A 166 -5.00 11.61 11.20
C VAL A 166 -4.64 12.25 12.54
N GLY A 167 -3.73 11.63 13.31
CA GLY A 167 -3.23 12.23 14.56
C GLY A 167 -2.64 13.63 14.34
N HIS A 168 -1.82 13.81 13.32
CA HIS A 168 -1.30 15.12 12.96
C HIS A 168 -2.40 16.10 12.51
N ALA A 169 -3.40 15.64 11.76
CA ALA A 169 -4.53 16.50 11.35
C ALA A 169 -5.35 16.98 12.56
N ILE A 170 -5.48 16.14 13.59
CA ILE A 170 -6.10 16.51 14.86
C ILE A 170 -5.23 17.53 15.60
N CYS A 171 -3.94 17.27 15.76
CA CYS A 171 -3.03 18.16 16.48
C CYS A 171 -2.86 19.54 15.81
N GLU A 172 -3.03 19.61 14.49
CA GLU A 172 -3.00 20.88 13.74
C GLU A 172 -4.37 21.56 13.67
N GLY A 173 -5.41 21.00 14.32
CA GLY A 173 -6.74 21.61 14.44
C GLY A 173 -7.64 21.46 13.21
N TYR A 174 -7.28 20.64 12.24
CA TYR A 174 -8.15 20.35 11.07
C TYR A 174 -9.34 19.45 11.45
N ILE A 175 -9.16 18.61 12.46
CA ILE A 175 -10.18 17.68 12.99
C ILE A 175 -10.19 17.81 14.50
N ASP A 176 -11.37 17.89 15.11
CA ASP A 176 -11.51 18.17 16.55
C ASP A 176 -11.03 17.03 17.47
N GLY A 177 -10.89 15.82 16.96
CA GLY A 177 -10.40 14.67 17.72
C GLY A 177 -10.89 13.34 17.16
N VAL A 178 -10.47 12.24 17.77
CA VAL A 178 -10.92 10.88 17.36
C VAL A 178 -12.41 10.65 17.61
N ASP A 179 -13.01 11.37 18.55
CA ASP A 179 -14.45 11.34 18.84
C ASP A 179 -15.26 12.29 17.97
N ALA A 180 -14.62 13.09 17.11
CA ALA A 180 -15.32 13.97 16.17
C ALA A 180 -16.29 13.16 15.29
N ARG A 181 -17.48 13.71 15.10
CA ARG A 181 -18.49 13.10 14.26
C ARG A 181 -18.30 13.50 12.81
N VAL A 182 -18.27 12.53 11.93
CA VAL A 182 -18.14 12.72 10.48
C VAL A 182 -19.53 13.03 9.92
N ASN A 183 -20.02 14.25 10.13
CA ASN A 183 -21.36 14.70 9.73
C ASN A 183 -21.36 15.94 8.84
N ASP A 184 -20.21 16.57 8.67
CA ASP A 184 -19.99 17.77 7.86
C ASP A 184 -19.54 17.47 6.42
N TRP A 185 -19.31 16.21 6.09
CA TRP A 185 -18.86 15.79 4.76
C TRP A 185 -20.03 15.35 3.87
N PRO A 186 -20.39 16.13 2.82
CA PRO A 186 -21.59 15.87 2.04
C PRO A 186 -21.63 14.51 1.33
N ILE A 187 -20.48 13.95 0.98
CA ILE A 187 -20.37 12.71 0.20
C ILE A 187 -21.00 11.52 0.93
N ILE A 188 -20.96 11.50 2.26
CA ILE A 188 -21.46 10.37 3.06
C ILE A 188 -22.86 10.62 3.66
N LYS A 189 -23.48 11.80 3.40
CA LYS A 189 -24.67 12.29 4.08
C LYS A 189 -25.82 11.28 4.14
N ASP A 190 -26.06 10.55 3.07
CA ASP A 190 -27.19 9.62 2.96
C ASP A 190 -26.77 8.15 3.12
N SER A 191 -25.66 7.91 3.80
CA SER A 191 -25.10 6.57 4.01
C SER A 191 -24.99 6.21 5.48
N LEU A 192 -24.71 4.92 5.72
CA LEU A 192 -24.45 4.40 7.07
C LEU A 192 -23.25 5.08 7.77
N TYR A 193 -22.36 5.71 7.01
CA TYR A 193 -21.15 6.37 7.55
C TYR A 193 -21.43 7.75 8.16
N HIS A 194 -22.55 8.37 7.79
CA HIS A 194 -22.90 9.69 8.29
C HIS A 194 -23.07 9.71 9.81
N ASP A 195 -22.58 10.77 10.44
CA ASP A 195 -22.67 11.04 11.88
C ASP A 195 -22.00 9.96 12.78
N GLN A 196 -21.09 9.17 12.24
CA GLN A 196 -20.27 8.27 13.03
C GLN A 196 -19.02 8.97 13.57
N LYS A 197 -18.50 8.49 14.72
CA LYS A 197 -17.25 8.97 15.27
C LYS A 197 -16.08 8.54 14.38
N LEU A 198 -15.07 9.38 14.22
CA LEU A 198 -13.87 9.07 13.44
C LEU A 198 -13.16 7.83 13.95
N ILE A 199 -13.16 7.58 15.26
CA ILE A 199 -12.57 6.37 15.87
C ILE A 199 -13.21 5.08 15.33
N ASN A 200 -14.49 5.09 14.94
CA ASN A 200 -15.13 3.91 14.35
C ASN A 200 -14.55 3.58 12.98
N PHE A 201 -14.18 4.59 12.21
CA PHE A 201 -13.49 4.40 10.93
C PHE A 201 -12.07 3.87 11.16
N LEU A 202 -11.32 4.48 12.07
CA LEU A 202 -9.95 4.05 12.40
C LEU A 202 -9.88 2.62 12.90
N ASN A 203 -10.88 2.19 13.68
CA ASN A 203 -10.99 0.84 14.22
C ASN A 203 -11.71 -0.14 13.29
N MET A 204 -12.13 0.29 12.09
CA MET A 204 -12.88 -0.55 11.14
C MET A 204 -14.10 -1.22 11.75
N ASN A 205 -14.90 -0.47 12.54
CA ASN A 205 -16.13 -0.94 13.18
C ASN A 205 -17.34 -0.05 12.83
N THR A 206 -17.37 0.46 11.62
CA THR A 206 -18.43 1.34 11.10
C THR A 206 -19.78 0.65 10.92
N GLY A 207 -19.89 -0.66 11.09
CA GLY A 207 -21.13 -1.42 10.91
C GLY A 207 -21.48 -1.68 9.44
N ASP A 208 -20.49 -1.75 8.57
CA ASP A 208 -20.63 -1.92 7.13
C ASP A 208 -20.54 -3.38 6.65
N GLN A 209 -20.38 -4.36 7.55
CA GLN A 209 -20.15 -5.77 7.20
C GLN A 209 -21.29 -6.43 6.40
N LYS A 210 -22.48 -5.82 6.34
CA LYS A 210 -23.55 -6.28 5.46
C LYS A 210 -23.33 -5.93 4.00
N TYR A 211 -22.50 -4.91 3.75
CA TYR A 211 -22.30 -4.31 2.43
C TYR A 211 -20.92 -4.60 1.88
N ILE A 212 -19.96 -4.79 2.76
CA ILE A 212 -18.56 -5.04 2.40
C ILE A 212 -18.09 -6.35 3.03
N ASP A 213 -17.74 -7.31 2.19
CA ASP A 213 -17.04 -8.53 2.61
C ASP A 213 -15.76 -8.66 1.80
N GLU A 214 -14.64 -8.18 2.35
CA GLU A 214 -13.35 -8.18 1.67
C GLU A 214 -12.86 -9.59 1.31
N PHE A 215 -13.27 -10.61 2.07
CA PHE A 215 -12.85 -11.99 1.83
C PHE A 215 -13.71 -12.69 0.76
N LYS A 216 -15.01 -12.39 0.68
CA LYS A 216 -15.93 -12.99 -0.29
C LYS A 216 -15.99 -12.25 -1.61
N ASP A 217 -16.02 -10.92 -1.54
CA ASP A 217 -16.26 -10.09 -2.71
C ASP A 217 -14.96 -9.61 -3.35
N GLY A 218 -13.85 -9.72 -2.63
CA GLY A 218 -12.59 -9.07 -2.97
C GLY A 218 -12.75 -7.55 -2.90
N THR A 219 -11.74 -6.84 -2.47
CA THR A 219 -11.72 -5.36 -2.42
C THR A 219 -12.02 -4.70 -3.77
N SER A 220 -11.98 -5.47 -4.86
CA SER A 220 -12.18 -5.02 -6.22
C SER A 220 -13.64 -4.74 -6.60
N LYS A 221 -14.63 -5.16 -5.80
CA LYS A 221 -16.04 -4.97 -6.17
C LYS A 221 -16.70 -3.75 -5.52
N LEU A 222 -16.14 -3.26 -4.42
CA LEU A 222 -16.68 -2.12 -3.67
C LEU A 222 -15.65 -1.00 -3.46
N GLY A 223 -14.39 -1.25 -3.82
CA GLY A 223 -13.45 -0.16 -3.99
C GLY A 223 -13.78 0.60 -5.27
N PRO A 224 -13.47 1.88 -5.36
CA PRO A 224 -13.61 2.58 -6.61
C PRO A 224 -12.82 1.80 -7.66
N TYR A 225 -13.52 1.38 -8.71
CA TYR A 225 -12.88 0.86 -9.91
C TYR A 225 -11.88 1.90 -10.41
N GLU A 226 -10.91 1.46 -11.18
CA GLU A 226 -9.76 2.26 -11.65
C GLU A 226 -10.12 3.69 -12.08
N ASP A 227 -11.37 3.94 -12.47
CA ASP A 227 -11.86 5.22 -12.99
C ASP A 227 -12.96 5.88 -12.11
N GLU A 228 -13.33 5.28 -10.98
CA GLU A 228 -14.39 5.83 -10.12
C GLU A 228 -13.80 6.59 -8.93
N ASP A 229 -14.31 7.78 -8.69
CA ASP A 229 -14.02 8.55 -7.49
C ASP A 229 -14.85 8.06 -6.28
N ILE A 230 -14.45 8.48 -5.09
CA ILE A 230 -15.12 8.10 -3.84
C ILE A 230 -16.59 8.57 -3.81
N ALA A 231 -16.91 9.71 -4.41
CA ALA A 231 -18.27 10.24 -4.45
C ALA A 231 -19.17 9.37 -5.32
N THR A 232 -18.66 8.89 -6.44
CA THR A 232 -19.37 7.94 -7.33
C THR A 232 -19.61 6.62 -6.61
N THR A 233 -18.61 6.05 -5.97
CA THR A 233 -18.75 4.82 -5.17
C THR A 233 -19.78 5.00 -4.05
N MET A 234 -19.70 6.10 -3.30
CA MET A 234 -20.67 6.39 -2.24
C MET A 234 -22.09 6.49 -2.78
N ARG A 235 -22.30 7.24 -3.86
CA ARG A 235 -23.62 7.41 -4.47
C ARG A 235 -24.21 6.08 -4.92
N PHE A 236 -23.47 5.24 -5.63
CA PHE A 236 -24.01 4.00 -6.20
C PHE A 236 -24.17 2.89 -5.18
N HIS A 237 -23.23 2.69 -4.29
CA HIS A 237 -23.20 1.51 -3.42
C HIS A 237 -23.78 1.76 -2.03
N PHE A 238 -23.86 3.01 -1.58
CA PHE A 238 -24.28 3.32 -0.22
C PHE A 238 -25.48 4.28 -0.16
N ASN A 239 -25.42 5.45 -0.81
CA ASN A 239 -26.45 6.46 -0.68
C ASN A 239 -27.74 6.04 -1.41
N ASN A 240 -27.66 5.59 -2.66
CA ASN A 240 -28.83 5.16 -3.41
C ASN A 240 -29.49 3.90 -2.85
N GLN A 241 -28.76 3.09 -2.09
CA GLN A 241 -29.28 1.89 -1.46
C GLN A 241 -29.84 2.16 -0.05
N ASN A 242 -29.82 3.40 0.40
CA ASN A 242 -30.31 3.80 1.71
C ASN A 242 -29.74 2.90 2.82
N THR A 243 -28.41 2.75 2.82
CA THR A 243 -27.70 1.82 3.71
C THR A 243 -27.87 2.23 5.17
N LYS A 244 -28.06 1.23 6.04
CA LYS A 244 -28.16 1.43 7.49
C LYS A 244 -27.04 0.71 8.20
N LYS A 245 -26.48 1.38 9.20
CA LYS A 245 -25.51 0.81 10.12
C LYS A 245 -26.04 -0.50 10.72
N SER A 246 -25.23 -1.54 10.68
CA SER A 246 -25.46 -2.79 11.38
C SER A 246 -24.71 -2.79 12.73
N ARG A 247 -24.46 -3.96 13.33
CA ARG A 247 -23.70 -4.07 14.58
C ARG A 247 -22.31 -3.46 14.42
N GLU A 248 -21.84 -2.75 15.43
CA GLU A 248 -20.46 -2.27 15.51
C GLU A 248 -19.54 -3.44 15.84
N ILE A 249 -19.11 -4.14 14.81
CA ILE A 249 -18.10 -5.20 14.90
C ILE A 249 -16.96 -4.86 13.96
N TYR A 250 -15.78 -5.32 14.30
CA TYR A 250 -14.62 -5.20 13.45
C TYR A 250 -14.88 -5.85 12.09
N ASN A 251 -14.73 -5.08 11.04
CA ASN A 251 -14.85 -5.51 9.65
C ASN A 251 -13.68 -4.96 8.84
N TYR A 252 -12.62 -5.77 8.73
CA TYR A 252 -11.42 -5.34 8.00
C TYR A 252 -11.75 -5.08 6.53
N ASN A 253 -11.57 -3.85 6.08
CA ASN A 253 -11.70 -3.48 4.67
C ASN A 253 -10.85 -2.27 4.30
N GLY A 254 -10.48 -2.17 3.02
CA GLY A 254 -9.70 -1.05 2.48
C GLY A 254 -10.51 0.20 2.25
N PHE A 255 -11.83 0.07 2.05
CA PHE A 255 -12.70 1.19 1.69
C PHE A 255 -12.81 2.23 2.81
N VAL A 256 -12.94 1.78 4.06
CA VAL A 256 -12.99 2.68 5.22
C VAL A 256 -11.72 3.53 5.32
N THR A 257 -10.55 2.97 5.00
CA THR A 257 -9.31 3.76 4.98
C THR A 257 -9.33 4.82 3.87
N GLN A 258 -9.92 4.51 2.72
CA GLN A 258 -10.10 5.50 1.65
C GLN A 258 -11.06 6.62 2.10
N LEU A 259 -12.13 6.29 2.82
CA LEU A 259 -13.02 7.30 3.41
C LEU A 259 -12.25 8.22 4.36
N ILE A 260 -11.42 7.69 5.25
CA ILE A 260 -10.58 8.49 6.16
C ILE A 260 -9.69 9.46 5.38
N LEU A 261 -8.97 8.98 4.37
CA LEU A 261 -8.05 9.81 3.58
C LEU A 261 -8.78 10.94 2.84
N ASN A 262 -9.94 10.63 2.28
CA ASN A 262 -10.73 11.64 1.57
C ASN A 262 -11.42 12.61 2.53
N TYR A 263 -11.83 12.17 3.72
CA TYR A 263 -12.30 13.05 4.78
C TYR A 263 -11.20 14.00 5.25
N MET A 264 -9.98 13.49 5.46
CA MET A 264 -8.83 14.35 5.77
C MET A 264 -8.59 15.39 4.67
N LYS A 265 -8.64 14.98 3.39
CA LYS A 265 -8.50 15.91 2.27
C LYS A 265 -9.60 16.98 2.30
N PHE A 266 -10.83 16.61 2.59
CA PHE A 266 -11.95 17.55 2.74
C PHE A 266 -11.72 18.54 3.90
N LYS A 267 -11.27 18.06 5.06
CA LYS A 267 -11.03 18.91 6.24
C LYS A 267 -9.82 19.84 6.09
N ILE A 268 -8.76 19.37 5.47
CA ILE A 268 -7.50 20.12 5.28
C ILE A 268 -7.63 21.08 4.08
N GLY A 269 -8.42 20.72 3.07
CA GLY A 269 -8.65 21.55 1.90
C GLY A 269 -7.39 21.75 1.05
N GLU A 270 -7.14 23.00 0.64
CA GLU A 270 -6.03 23.35 -0.25
C GLU A 270 -4.63 23.11 0.36
N ASP A 271 -4.53 23.11 1.68
CA ASP A 271 -3.26 22.85 2.38
C ASP A 271 -2.88 21.35 2.45
N TYR A 272 -3.68 20.45 1.87
CA TYR A 272 -3.48 19.00 1.98
C TYR A 272 -2.07 18.53 1.60
N ASP A 273 -1.55 19.02 0.48
CA ASP A 273 -0.23 18.64 0.01
C ASP A 273 0.90 19.21 0.90
N LYS A 274 0.72 20.44 1.36
CA LYS A 274 1.63 21.09 2.29
C LYS A 274 1.65 20.39 3.64
N PHE A 275 0.47 19.96 4.12
CA PHE A 275 0.32 19.18 5.34
C PHE A 275 1.11 17.86 5.25
N TYR A 276 0.92 17.08 4.18
CA TYR A 276 1.66 15.83 3.97
C TYR A 276 3.17 16.06 3.87
N SER A 277 3.57 17.08 3.09
CA SER A 277 4.98 17.45 2.96
C SER A 277 5.59 17.80 4.31
N LYS A 278 4.88 18.55 5.16
CA LYS A 278 5.31 18.92 6.51
C LYS A 278 5.48 17.67 7.40
N VAL A 279 4.50 16.74 7.40
CA VAL A 279 4.61 15.53 8.22
C VAL A 279 5.78 14.67 7.76
N PHE A 280 5.95 14.44 6.46
CA PHE A 280 7.06 13.63 5.97
C PHE A 280 8.43 14.28 6.18
N ASN A 281 8.54 15.59 6.02
CA ASN A 281 9.82 16.29 6.12
C ASN A 281 10.20 16.72 7.54
N ASP A 282 9.26 17.29 8.29
CA ASP A 282 9.58 17.91 9.59
C ASP A 282 9.46 16.90 10.73
N LYS A 283 8.49 15.98 10.64
CA LYS A 283 8.24 15.00 11.70
C LYS A 283 8.96 13.69 11.45
N ILE A 284 8.73 13.07 10.31
CA ILE A 284 9.34 11.80 9.95
C ILE A 284 10.80 11.96 9.50
N LYS A 285 11.15 13.10 8.87
CA LYS A 285 12.48 13.42 8.36
C LYS A 285 12.97 12.40 7.34
N ILE A 286 12.17 12.20 6.29
CA ILE A 286 12.48 11.26 5.20
C ILE A 286 13.79 11.61 4.50
N LYS A 287 14.48 10.59 3.97
CA LYS A 287 15.72 10.74 3.20
C LYS A 287 15.47 10.62 1.69
N ASN A 288 14.56 9.76 1.30
CA ASN A 288 14.18 9.53 -0.10
C ASN A 288 12.74 9.95 -0.32
N SER A 289 12.38 10.23 -1.56
CA SER A 289 11.00 10.55 -1.88
C SER A 289 10.06 9.40 -1.52
N ILE A 290 8.93 9.75 -0.94
CA ILE A 290 7.81 8.83 -0.68
C ILE A 290 6.77 9.05 -1.77
N ARG A 291 6.29 7.96 -2.36
CA ARG A 291 5.16 7.99 -3.27
C ARG A 291 3.92 7.51 -2.55
N TYR A 292 2.86 8.26 -2.69
CA TYR A 292 1.55 7.98 -2.10
C TYR A 292 0.52 7.77 -3.21
N GLY A 293 -0.29 6.72 -3.11
CA GLY A 293 -1.25 6.37 -4.14
C GLY A 293 -2.50 7.26 -4.16
N TYR A 294 -2.83 7.78 -5.33
CA TYR A 294 -4.13 8.37 -5.66
C TYR A 294 -4.78 7.54 -6.76
N THR A 295 -6.08 7.33 -6.68
CA THR A 295 -6.79 6.48 -7.64
C THR A 295 -7.54 7.23 -8.72
N SER A 296 -7.53 8.57 -8.76
CA SER A 296 -8.28 9.35 -9.73
C SER A 296 -7.42 10.40 -10.41
N LEU A 297 -7.66 10.57 -11.72
CA LEU A 297 -7.15 11.67 -12.53
C LEU A 297 -7.72 13.03 -12.10
N ASN A 298 -8.86 13.03 -11.41
CA ASN A 298 -9.50 14.25 -10.94
C ASN A 298 -8.97 14.59 -9.54
N GLU A 299 -8.04 15.54 -9.46
CA GLU A 299 -7.39 15.97 -8.22
C GLU A 299 -8.37 16.42 -7.13
N SER A 300 -9.57 16.88 -7.50
CA SER A 300 -10.58 17.38 -6.55
C SER A 300 -11.29 16.27 -5.75
N TRP A 301 -11.38 15.04 -6.30
CA TRP A 301 -12.13 13.93 -5.72
C TRP A 301 -11.34 12.62 -5.65
N GLY A 302 -10.02 12.72 -5.74
CA GLY A 302 -9.14 11.56 -5.80
C GLY A 302 -9.32 10.61 -4.63
N ASN A 303 -9.35 9.32 -4.92
CA ASN A 303 -9.34 8.27 -3.91
C ASN A 303 -7.93 8.11 -3.37
N GLY A 304 -7.68 8.61 -2.17
CA GLY A 304 -6.44 8.27 -1.47
C GLY A 304 -6.41 6.76 -1.23
N HIS A 305 -5.44 6.07 -1.80
CA HIS A 305 -5.20 4.68 -1.46
C HIS A 305 -4.13 4.61 -0.37
N PRO A 306 -4.29 3.76 0.67
CA PRO A 306 -3.33 3.69 1.77
C PRO A 306 -1.98 3.06 1.38
N ASN A 307 -1.72 2.85 0.09
CA ASN A 307 -0.44 2.32 -0.37
C ASN A 307 0.61 3.43 -0.47
N ILE A 308 1.70 3.20 0.19
CA ILE A 308 2.89 4.05 0.17
C ILE A 308 4.02 3.26 -0.48
N MET A 309 4.82 3.92 -1.29
CA MET A 309 6.11 3.42 -1.75
C MET A 309 7.22 4.20 -1.06
N ALA A 310 8.00 3.53 -0.27
CA ALA A 310 9.13 4.11 0.45
C ALA A 310 10.30 3.15 0.50
N THR A 311 11.50 3.68 0.80
CA THR A 311 12.65 2.83 1.07
C THR A 311 12.51 2.19 2.46
N ARG A 312 13.24 1.10 2.70
CA ARG A 312 13.23 0.41 4.00
C ARG A 312 13.63 1.32 5.15
N PHE A 313 14.59 2.21 4.93
CA PHE A 313 14.98 3.17 5.96
C PHE A 313 13.98 4.31 6.15
N ASP A 314 13.23 4.69 5.11
CA ASP A 314 12.15 5.66 5.29
C ASP A 314 10.95 5.03 6.01
N TYR A 315 10.67 3.73 5.82
CA TYR A 315 9.72 3.01 6.69
C TYR A 315 10.20 2.95 8.14
N LEU A 316 11.51 2.78 8.38
CA LEU A 316 12.06 2.82 9.73
C LEU A 316 11.94 4.23 10.34
N ARG A 317 12.11 5.30 9.55
CA ARG A 317 11.86 6.68 10.00
C ARG A 317 10.41 6.91 10.39
N ILE A 318 9.46 6.40 9.59
CA ILE A 318 8.03 6.45 9.92
C ILE A 318 7.77 5.72 11.24
N ALA A 319 8.25 4.49 11.39
CA ALA A 319 8.07 3.70 12.60
C ALA A 319 8.68 4.39 13.82
N LYS A 320 9.89 4.96 13.67
CA LYS A 320 10.55 5.73 14.73
C LYS A 320 9.74 6.96 15.12
N ALA A 321 9.22 7.72 14.17
CA ALA A 321 8.43 8.92 14.47
C ALA A 321 7.17 8.57 15.26
N ILE A 322 6.46 7.52 14.86
CA ILE A 322 5.28 7.00 15.60
C ILE A 322 5.69 6.58 17.03
N MET A 323 6.80 5.86 17.16
CA MET A 323 7.29 5.39 18.45
C MET A 323 7.68 6.57 19.36
N ASP A 324 8.40 7.55 18.83
CA ASP A 324 8.84 8.73 19.58
C ASP A 324 7.64 9.54 20.05
N ASP A 325 6.64 9.76 19.22
CA ASP A 325 5.43 10.49 19.60
C ASP A 325 4.67 9.76 20.72
N ASN A 326 4.55 8.45 20.62
CA ASN A 326 3.89 7.63 21.65
C ASN A 326 4.68 7.62 22.97
N GLN A 327 6.02 7.46 22.93
CA GLN A 327 6.86 7.42 24.12
C GLN A 327 6.98 8.78 24.83
N ASN A 328 6.86 9.88 24.10
CA ASN A 328 6.95 11.22 24.65
C ASN A 328 5.58 11.85 24.96
N ASP A 329 4.50 11.07 24.84
CA ASP A 329 3.12 11.51 25.12
C ASP A 329 2.80 12.84 24.40
N THR A 330 3.15 12.90 23.12
CA THR A 330 2.85 14.07 22.30
C THR A 330 1.35 14.07 21.93
N CYS A 331 0.86 15.18 21.38
CA CYS A 331 -0.52 15.26 20.90
C CYS A 331 -0.87 14.15 19.89
N VAL A 332 0.09 13.68 19.09
CA VAL A 332 -0.11 12.62 18.09
C VAL A 332 -0.07 11.22 18.73
N GLY A 333 0.76 11.01 19.72
CA GLY A 333 0.90 9.75 20.47
C GLY A 333 -0.18 9.56 21.49
#